data_b3b743e4b41779e197a1975001ba6d19
#
_entry.id   b3b743e4b41779e197a1975001ba6d19
#
_cell.length_a   1.000
_cell.length_b   1.000
_cell.length_c   1.000
_cell.angle_alpha   90.00
_cell.angle_beta   90.00
_cell.angle_gamma   90.00
#
_symmetry.space_group_name_H-M   'P 1'
#
loop_
_entity.id
_entity.type
_entity.pdbx_description
1 polymer ?
#
loop_
_entity_poly.entity_id
_entity_poly.type
_entity_poly.pdbx_seq_one_letter_code
_entity_poly.pdbx_strand_id
1 'polypeptide(L)'
;LWERQFLYGNSCEQIGFICRTLSNEFAGCITVAPVSEKTTNIVTITSYFVPENLRGLGIGTKLLSMCLSELKSLKKEWILLTHTIVPDSLQPLLLRSGFEKIGSGFIAKIQ
;
A
#
# COMPACT_ATOMS: atom_id res chain seq x y z
N LEU A 1 -8.39 8.41 22.93
CA LEU A 1 -8.21 7.70 21.66
C LEU A 1 -7.92 8.65 20.55
N TRP A 2 -7.04 8.24 19.74
CA TRP A 2 -6.52 8.96 18.61
C TRP A 2 -7.39 8.65 17.40
N GLU A 3 -8.04 9.66 16.86
CA GLU A 3 -8.94 9.51 15.73
C GLU A 3 -8.24 9.88 14.43
N ARG A 4 -8.59 9.18 13.35
CA ARG A 4 -7.98 9.35 12.05
C ARG A 4 -8.96 9.07 10.93
N GLN A 5 -8.65 9.56 9.75
CA GLN A 5 -9.42 9.29 8.55
C GLN A 5 -8.52 8.83 7.42
N PHE A 6 -9.08 8.02 6.55
CA PHE A 6 -8.39 7.49 5.38
C PHE A 6 -9.04 8.10 4.13
N LEU A 7 -8.22 8.68 3.27
CA LEU A 7 -8.67 9.39 2.08
C LEU A 7 -8.13 8.68 0.85
N TYR A 8 -9.04 8.39 -0.09
CA TYR A 8 -8.70 7.79 -1.37
C TYR A 8 -8.29 8.88 -2.35
N GLY A 9 -7.25 8.60 -3.13
CA GLY A 9 -6.82 9.47 -4.21
C GLY A 9 -6.64 8.69 -5.50
N ASN A 10 -7.04 9.30 -6.61
CA ASN A 10 -6.84 8.75 -7.95
C ASN A 10 -6.44 9.91 -8.85
N SER A 11 -5.16 9.97 -9.19
CA SER A 11 -4.59 11.07 -9.95
C SER A 11 -3.57 10.54 -10.94
N CYS A 12 -3.67 10.98 -12.18
CA CYS A 12 -2.83 10.52 -13.28
C CYS A 12 -2.89 8.99 -13.38
N GLU A 13 -1.75 8.34 -13.20
CA GLU A 13 -1.66 6.87 -13.28
C GLU A 13 -1.51 6.23 -11.90
N GLN A 14 -1.61 7.02 -10.83
CA GLN A 14 -1.44 6.52 -9.48
C GLN A 14 -2.75 6.58 -8.71
N ILE A 15 -2.98 5.53 -7.93
CA ILE A 15 -4.07 5.52 -6.95
C ILE A 15 -3.48 5.19 -5.59
N GLY A 16 -4.21 5.55 -4.54
CA GLY A 16 -3.75 5.19 -3.22
C GLY A 16 -4.61 5.78 -2.12
N PHE A 17 -4.10 5.64 -0.92
CA PHE A 17 -4.77 6.13 0.29
C PHE A 17 -3.79 6.90 1.15
N ILE A 18 -4.28 7.97 1.75
CA ILE A 18 -3.55 8.74 2.74
C ILE A 18 -4.33 8.68 4.04
N CYS A 19 -3.62 8.42 5.13
CA CYS A 19 -4.19 8.50 6.46
C CYS A 19 -3.82 9.85 7.08
N ARG A 20 -4.80 10.54 7.66
CA ARG A 20 -4.58 11.77 8.40
C ARG A 20 -5.28 11.69 9.74
N THR A 21 -4.75 12.40 10.73
CA THR A 21 -5.46 12.60 11.99
C THR A 21 -6.59 13.60 11.78
N LEU A 22 -7.50 13.71 12.73
CA LEU A 22 -8.56 14.70 12.65
C LEU A 22 -8.06 16.13 12.71
N SER A 23 -6.85 16.35 13.24
CA SER A 23 -6.17 17.64 13.18
C SER A 23 -5.42 17.86 11.85
N ASN A 24 -5.65 16.99 10.88
CA ASN A 24 -5.10 17.05 9.53
C ASN A 24 -3.58 16.85 9.44
N GLU A 25 -3.01 16.13 10.40
CA GLU A 25 -1.61 15.75 10.35
C GLU A 25 -1.44 14.45 9.54
N PHE A 26 -0.34 14.36 8.79
CA PHE A 26 -0.04 13.18 8.01
C PHE A 26 0.24 11.98 8.94
N ALA A 27 -0.40 10.84 8.65
CA ALA A 27 -0.26 9.64 9.48
C ALA A 27 0.13 8.40 8.68
N GLY A 28 0.24 8.50 7.37
CA GLY A 28 0.68 7.39 6.53
C GLY A 28 0.10 7.45 5.14
N CYS A 29 0.69 6.66 4.23
CA CYS A 29 0.20 6.57 2.86
C CYS A 29 0.57 5.24 2.22
N ILE A 30 -0.19 4.87 1.20
CA ILE A 30 0.17 3.84 0.25
C ILE A 30 -0.27 4.31 -1.14
N THR A 31 0.62 4.22 -2.11
CA THR A 31 0.30 4.54 -3.50
C THR A 31 0.80 3.44 -4.42
N VAL A 32 0.07 3.21 -5.49
CA VAL A 32 0.41 2.22 -6.51
C VAL A 32 0.22 2.81 -7.89
N ALA A 33 0.96 2.27 -8.86
CA ALA A 33 0.85 2.65 -10.26
C ALA A 33 1.04 1.41 -11.13
N PRO A 34 0.52 1.40 -12.37
CA PRO A 34 0.79 0.30 -13.29
C PRO A 34 2.29 0.14 -13.53
N VAL A 35 2.76 -1.09 -13.73
CA VAL A 35 4.18 -1.33 -13.99
C VAL A 35 4.61 -0.75 -15.32
N SER A 36 3.69 -0.60 -16.28
CA SER A 36 3.94 0.07 -17.55
C SER A 36 2.61 0.46 -18.19
N GLU A 37 2.68 1.31 -19.22
CA GLU A 37 1.48 1.75 -19.95
C GLU A 37 0.77 0.56 -20.63
N LYS A 38 1.51 -0.48 -20.98
CA LYS A 38 0.97 -1.66 -21.66
C LYS A 38 0.50 -2.74 -20.72
N THR A 39 0.95 -2.72 -19.48
CA THR A 39 0.64 -3.76 -18.50
C THR A 39 -0.06 -3.10 -17.31
N THR A 40 -1.36 -2.85 -17.48
CA THR A 40 -2.14 -2.11 -16.49
C THR A 40 -2.76 -2.99 -15.41
N ASN A 41 -2.80 -4.31 -15.63
CA ASN A 41 -3.34 -5.25 -14.64
C ASN A 41 -2.32 -5.64 -13.56
N ILE A 42 -1.07 -5.25 -13.72
CA ILE A 42 -0.02 -5.44 -12.73
C ILE A 42 0.38 -4.06 -12.22
N VAL A 43 0.30 -3.86 -10.91
CA VAL A 43 0.64 -2.59 -10.29
C VAL A 43 1.84 -2.76 -9.37
N THR A 44 2.57 -1.68 -9.15
CA THR A 44 3.68 -1.65 -8.19
C THR A 44 3.40 -0.63 -7.12
N ILE A 45 3.79 -0.94 -5.89
CA ILE A 45 3.70 0.02 -4.79
C ILE A 45 4.78 1.06 -5.01
N THR A 46 4.38 2.32 -5.15
CA THR A 46 5.30 3.44 -5.37
C THR A 46 5.65 4.14 -4.06
N SER A 47 4.78 4.08 -3.07
CA SER A 47 5.09 4.54 -1.72
C SER A 47 4.25 3.76 -0.71
N TYR A 48 4.85 3.49 0.44
CA TYR A 48 4.16 2.83 1.55
C TYR A 48 4.89 3.23 2.82
N PHE A 49 4.28 4.11 3.59
CA PHE A 49 4.98 4.73 4.72
C PHE A 49 4.03 5.04 5.86
N VAL A 50 4.48 4.78 7.07
CA VAL A 50 3.83 5.22 8.31
C VAL A 50 4.92 5.85 9.17
N PRO A 51 4.73 7.10 9.65
CA PRO A 51 5.71 7.73 10.54
C PRO A 51 6.04 6.85 11.74
N GLU A 52 7.30 6.86 12.13
CA GLU A 52 7.80 5.96 13.17
C GLU A 52 7.01 6.05 14.48
N ASN A 53 6.66 7.27 14.90
CA ASN A 53 5.91 7.50 16.13
C ASN A 53 4.45 7.03 16.06
N LEU A 54 3.96 6.68 14.86
CA LEU A 54 2.59 6.21 14.67
C LEU A 54 2.52 4.73 14.29
N ARG A 55 3.64 4.03 14.31
CA ARG A 55 3.67 2.59 14.01
C ARG A 55 3.08 1.79 15.18
N GLY A 56 2.56 0.61 14.86
CA GLY A 56 1.91 -0.23 15.85
C GLY A 56 0.46 0.11 16.12
N LEU A 57 -0.11 1.08 15.40
CA LEU A 57 -1.52 1.48 15.55
C LEU A 57 -2.43 0.89 14.47
N GLY A 58 -1.90 0.01 13.62
CA GLY A 58 -2.69 -0.62 12.56
C GLY A 58 -2.88 0.22 11.31
N ILE A 59 -2.23 1.38 11.20
CA ILE A 59 -2.38 2.26 10.04
C ILE A 59 -1.88 1.60 8.77
N GLY A 60 -0.67 1.01 8.81
CA GLY A 60 -0.09 0.34 7.65
C GLY A 60 -0.95 -0.84 7.19
N THR A 61 -1.45 -1.63 8.13
CA THR A 61 -2.35 -2.75 7.82
C THR A 61 -3.63 -2.27 7.16
N LYS A 62 -4.22 -1.21 7.67
CA LYS A 62 -5.46 -0.64 7.13
C LYS A 62 -5.23 -0.07 5.72
N LEU A 63 -4.13 0.66 5.52
CA LEU A 63 -3.78 1.22 4.22
C LEU A 63 -3.63 0.11 3.18
N LEU A 64 -2.89 -0.95 3.51
CA LEU A 64 -2.69 -2.06 2.59
C LEU A 64 -4.01 -2.77 2.28
N SER A 65 -4.82 -3.04 3.30
CA SER A 65 -6.11 -3.68 3.13
C SER A 65 -7.05 -2.88 2.22
N MET A 66 -7.14 -1.57 2.43
CA MET A 66 -7.96 -0.69 1.60
C MET A 66 -7.46 -0.64 0.17
N CYS A 67 -6.14 -0.59 -0.01
CA CYS A 67 -5.51 -0.57 -1.32
C CYS A 67 -5.81 -1.86 -2.09
N LEU A 68 -5.64 -3.01 -1.46
CA LEU A 68 -5.92 -4.31 -2.09
C LEU A 68 -7.40 -4.43 -2.47
N SER A 69 -8.30 -3.96 -1.63
CA SER A 69 -9.73 -3.96 -1.90
C SER A 69 -10.07 -3.11 -3.12
N GLU A 70 -9.48 -1.92 -3.22
CA GLU A 70 -9.71 -1.05 -4.37
C GLU A 70 -9.13 -1.64 -5.65
N LEU A 71 -7.93 -2.22 -5.59
CA LEU A 71 -7.32 -2.86 -6.74
C LEU A 71 -8.14 -4.04 -7.23
N LYS A 72 -8.74 -4.80 -6.33
CA LYS A 72 -9.66 -5.88 -6.69
C LYS A 72 -10.88 -5.32 -7.43
N SER A 73 -11.43 -4.23 -6.94
CA SER A 73 -12.57 -3.53 -7.57
C SER A 73 -12.21 -3.06 -8.98
N LEU A 74 -10.98 -2.61 -9.18
CA LEU A 74 -10.47 -2.17 -10.48
C LEU A 74 -9.99 -3.33 -11.36
N LYS A 75 -10.17 -4.57 -10.91
CA LYS A 75 -9.80 -5.80 -11.64
C LYS A 75 -8.31 -5.90 -11.95
N LYS A 76 -7.48 -5.36 -11.06
CA LYS A 76 -6.04 -5.59 -11.13
C LYS A 76 -5.74 -7.00 -10.64
N GLU A 77 -4.69 -7.61 -11.17
CA GLU A 77 -4.38 -9.02 -10.91
C GLU A 77 -3.20 -9.24 -9.98
N TRP A 78 -2.18 -8.37 -10.06
CA TRP A 78 -0.94 -8.53 -9.30
C TRP A 78 -0.47 -7.21 -8.73
N ILE A 79 0.14 -7.28 -7.55
CA ILE A 79 0.78 -6.15 -6.91
C ILE A 79 2.22 -6.51 -6.53
N LEU A 80 3.13 -5.60 -6.83
CA LEU A 80 4.57 -5.76 -6.61
C LEU A 80 5.11 -4.70 -5.66
N LEU A 81 6.15 -5.06 -4.92
CA LEU A 81 6.94 -4.13 -4.13
C LEU A 81 8.41 -4.46 -4.41
N THR A 82 9.01 -3.77 -5.38
CA THR A 82 10.31 -4.16 -5.92
C THR A 82 11.41 -3.10 -5.82
N HIS A 83 11.04 -1.84 -5.68
CA HIS A 83 12.01 -0.75 -5.80
C HIS A 83 12.36 -0.09 -4.47
N THR A 84 11.73 -0.50 -3.41
CA THR A 84 11.93 0.10 -2.10
C THR A 84 12.58 -0.90 -1.19
N ILE A 85 13.53 -0.45 -0.39
CA ILE A 85 14.06 -1.27 0.69
C ILE A 85 12.91 -1.47 1.67
N VAL A 86 12.47 -2.70 1.83
CA VAL A 86 11.39 -3.04 2.74
C VAL A 86 11.97 -3.15 4.14
N PRO A 87 11.56 -2.31 5.09
CA PRO A 87 12.02 -2.46 6.47
C PRO A 87 11.67 -3.83 7.00
N ASP A 88 12.56 -4.39 7.83
CA ASP A 88 12.32 -5.71 8.42
C ASP A 88 11.00 -5.77 9.18
N SER A 89 10.59 -4.67 9.78
CA SER A 89 9.33 -4.59 10.52
C SER A 89 8.10 -4.73 9.64
N LEU A 90 8.21 -4.43 8.35
CA LEU A 90 7.10 -4.50 7.40
C LEU A 90 6.96 -5.88 6.77
N GLN A 91 8.05 -6.65 6.70
CA GLN A 91 8.04 -7.95 6.02
C GLN A 91 7.00 -8.92 6.60
N PRO A 92 6.85 -9.07 7.93
CA PRO A 92 5.81 -9.95 8.46
C PRO A 92 4.40 -9.56 8.03
N LEU A 93 4.12 -8.26 7.93
CA LEU A 93 2.82 -7.78 7.47
C LEU A 93 2.57 -8.18 6.02
N LEU A 94 3.56 -8.01 5.15
CA LEU A 94 3.44 -8.39 3.75
C LEU A 94 3.19 -9.88 3.60
N LEU A 95 3.94 -10.71 4.32
CA LEU A 95 3.78 -12.16 4.26
C LEU A 95 2.39 -12.59 4.75
N ARG A 96 1.90 -11.98 5.84
CA ARG A 96 0.55 -12.27 6.33
C ARG A 96 -0.55 -11.81 5.37
N SER A 97 -0.26 -10.82 4.55
CA SER A 97 -1.22 -10.28 3.59
C SER A 97 -1.22 -11.03 2.25
N GLY A 98 -0.46 -12.11 2.15
CA GLY A 98 -0.44 -12.94 0.96
C GLY A 98 0.69 -12.63 -0.01
N PHE A 99 1.62 -11.76 0.36
CA PHE A 99 2.79 -11.51 -0.48
C PHE A 99 3.80 -12.65 -0.34
N GLU A 100 4.45 -12.96 -1.46
CA GLU A 100 5.56 -13.89 -1.50
C GLU A 100 6.83 -13.11 -1.83
N LYS A 101 7.93 -13.51 -1.22
CA LYS A 101 9.22 -12.90 -1.52
C LYS A 101 9.73 -13.39 -2.86
N ILE A 102 10.14 -12.47 -3.72
CA ILE A 102 10.72 -12.78 -5.03
C ILE A 102 11.97 -11.91 -5.23
N GLY A 103 13.14 -12.55 -5.25
CA GLY A 103 14.39 -11.79 -5.29
C GLY A 103 14.50 -10.87 -4.06
N SER A 104 14.69 -9.58 -4.30
CA SER A 104 14.75 -8.57 -3.24
C SER A 104 13.40 -7.91 -2.97
N GLY A 105 12.37 -8.31 -3.69
CA GLY A 105 11.03 -7.70 -3.58
C GLY A 105 9.96 -8.68 -3.15
N PHE A 106 8.72 -8.25 -3.29
CA PHE A 106 7.53 -9.01 -2.92
C PHE A 106 6.48 -8.93 -4.01
N ILE A 107 5.70 -9.98 -4.15
CA ILE A 107 4.61 -10.07 -5.12
C ILE A 107 3.40 -10.72 -4.47
N ALA A 108 2.21 -10.25 -4.81
CA ALA A 108 0.97 -10.90 -4.39
C ALA A 108 -0.04 -10.90 -5.53
N LYS A 109 -0.83 -11.97 -5.60
CA LYS A 109 -1.99 -12.01 -6.47
C LYS A 109 -3.14 -11.31 -5.75
N ILE A 110 -3.82 -10.42 -6.47
CA ILE A 110 -4.97 -9.70 -5.94
C ILE A 110 -6.21 -10.59 -6.09
N GLN A 111 -6.85 -10.85 -4.97
CA GLN A 111 -8.00 -11.77 -4.92
C GLN A 111 -9.30 -11.06 -4.58
#